data_2d17e6d77beca9714d3927950ad9facd
#
_entry.id   2d17e6d77beca9714d3927950ad9facd
#
_cell.length_a   1.000
_cell.length_b   1.000
_cell.length_c   1.000
_cell.angle_alpha   90.00
_cell.angle_beta   90.00
_cell.angle_gamma   90.00
#
_symmetry.space_group_name_H-M   'P 1'
#
loop_
_entity.id
_entity.type
_entity.pdbx_description
1 polymer ?
#
loop_
_entity_poly.entity_id
_entity_poly.type
_entity_poly.pdbx_seq_one_letter_code
_entity_poly.pdbx_strand_id
1 'polypeptide(L)'
;MRHEYSNLKIFAQGGDAIKAAEMLRGEIESRTGVMPQMTDSEEADISLIADPNGLRDGYKIEQSGSRLVFRARGIRGLIFAIGMFLRKIEVSGEKITLTQDIGGEYKPDKRIRGHQLGYRTTPNSYDAWDLEDYRRYYLDLMFFGCNTVEHIPY
;
A
#
# COMPACT_ATOMS: atom_id res chain seq x y z
N MET A 1 -15.38 -9.68 9.77
CA MET A 1 -16.59 -9.34 8.95
C MET A 1 -16.10 -9.11 7.53
N ARG A 2 -16.87 -9.48 6.49
CA ARG A 2 -16.49 -9.23 5.08
C ARG A 2 -17.20 -7.97 4.59
N HIS A 3 -16.46 -7.12 3.86
CA HIS A 3 -17.00 -5.88 3.29
C HIS A 3 -16.70 -5.84 1.79
N GLU A 4 -17.72 -5.62 0.96
CA GLU A 4 -17.61 -5.59 -0.50
C GLU A 4 -17.62 -4.13 -1.00
N TYR A 5 -16.76 -3.84 -1.99
CA TYR A 5 -16.67 -2.56 -2.69
C TYR A 5 -16.83 -2.81 -4.19
N SER A 6 -17.75 -2.12 -4.83
CA SER A 6 -18.01 -2.20 -6.28
C SER A 6 -17.63 -0.92 -7.03
N ASN A 7 -17.64 0.23 -6.37
CA ASN A 7 -17.24 1.53 -6.93
C ASN A 7 -16.44 2.28 -5.88
N LEU A 8 -15.22 1.81 -5.62
CA LEU A 8 -14.38 2.31 -4.53
C LEU A 8 -14.12 3.82 -4.68
N LYS A 9 -14.45 4.57 -3.63
CA LYS A 9 -14.18 6.00 -3.52
C LYS A 9 -13.03 6.25 -2.55
N ILE A 10 -12.09 7.08 -2.96
CA ILE A 10 -10.89 7.40 -2.20
C ILE A 10 -10.83 8.90 -1.94
N PHE A 11 -10.64 9.26 -0.68
CA PHE A 11 -10.32 10.61 -0.24
C PHE A 11 -8.85 10.68 0.18
N ALA A 12 -8.17 11.81 -0.07
CA ALA A 12 -6.78 11.99 0.33
C ALA A 12 -6.54 13.41 0.85
N GLN A 13 -5.95 13.53 2.05
CA GLN A 13 -5.63 14.81 2.67
C GLN A 13 -4.12 14.95 2.87
N GLY A 14 -3.53 15.93 2.18
CA GLY A 14 -2.09 16.23 2.18
C GLY A 14 -1.35 15.65 0.97
N GLY A 15 -0.26 16.30 0.56
CA GLY A 15 0.46 15.95 -0.67
C GLY A 15 0.97 14.50 -0.72
N ASP A 16 1.46 13.97 0.41
CA ASP A 16 1.90 12.57 0.52
C ASP A 16 0.73 11.59 0.44
N ALA A 17 -0.44 11.98 0.98
CA ALA A 17 -1.64 11.16 0.89
C ALA A 17 -2.19 11.09 -0.53
N ILE A 18 -2.15 12.20 -1.27
CA ILE A 18 -2.56 12.23 -2.69
C ILE A 18 -1.68 11.28 -3.52
N LYS A 19 -0.35 11.32 -3.35
CA LYS A 19 0.57 10.39 -4.03
C LYS A 19 0.30 8.94 -3.67
N ALA A 20 0.06 8.65 -2.40
CA ALA A 20 -0.27 7.29 -1.94
C ALA A 20 -1.63 6.82 -2.50
N ALA A 21 -2.62 7.70 -2.58
CA ALA A 21 -3.92 7.40 -3.18
C ALA A 21 -3.81 7.04 -4.66
N GLU A 22 -2.98 7.75 -5.44
CA GLU A 22 -2.74 7.40 -6.84
C GLU A 22 -2.09 6.01 -6.98
N MET A 23 -1.17 5.64 -6.08
CA MET A 23 -0.61 4.29 -6.06
C MET A 23 -1.68 3.24 -5.75
N LEU A 24 -2.54 3.48 -4.76
CA LEU A 24 -3.65 2.57 -4.44
C LEU A 24 -4.60 2.42 -5.63
N ARG A 25 -4.96 3.52 -6.30
CA ARG A 25 -5.83 3.51 -7.48
C ARG A 25 -5.25 2.63 -8.59
N GLY A 26 -3.98 2.83 -8.93
CA GLY A 26 -3.29 2.02 -9.94
C GLY A 26 -3.24 0.53 -9.58
N GLU A 27 -3.00 0.19 -8.31
CA GLU A 27 -3.02 -1.20 -7.85
C GLU A 27 -4.42 -1.84 -7.95
N ILE A 28 -5.46 -1.10 -7.63
CA ILE A 28 -6.84 -1.60 -7.75
C ILE A 28 -7.22 -1.75 -9.23
N GLU A 29 -6.93 -0.75 -10.06
CA GLU A 29 -7.20 -0.82 -11.50
C GLU A 29 -6.49 -2.00 -12.14
N SER A 30 -5.22 -2.24 -11.83
CA SER A 30 -4.46 -3.37 -12.37
C SER A 30 -5.05 -4.73 -12.01
N ARG A 31 -5.78 -4.83 -10.90
CA ARG A 31 -6.37 -6.07 -10.39
C ARG A 31 -7.82 -6.28 -10.83
N THR A 32 -8.57 -5.20 -11.03
CA THR A 32 -10.01 -5.23 -11.28
C THR A 32 -10.40 -4.75 -12.68
N GLY A 33 -9.51 -4.02 -13.36
CA GLY A 33 -9.82 -3.30 -14.59
C GLY A 33 -10.60 -1.98 -14.35
N VAL A 34 -10.92 -1.63 -13.10
CA VAL A 34 -11.70 -0.45 -12.75
C VAL A 34 -10.88 0.50 -11.87
N MET A 35 -10.70 1.74 -12.35
CA MET A 35 -10.02 2.80 -11.61
C MET A 35 -10.93 3.36 -10.51
N PRO A 36 -10.53 3.30 -9.23
CA PRO A 36 -11.27 3.94 -8.13
C PRO A 36 -11.44 5.44 -8.34
N GLN A 37 -12.54 5.99 -7.85
CA GLN A 37 -12.84 7.43 -7.97
C GLN A 37 -12.20 8.22 -6.83
N MET A 38 -11.54 9.33 -7.14
CA MET A 38 -11.21 10.35 -6.15
C MET A 38 -12.43 11.16 -5.77
N THR A 39 -12.54 11.51 -4.50
CA THR A 39 -13.63 12.35 -3.99
C THR A 39 -13.10 13.39 -2.99
N ASP A 40 -13.79 14.53 -2.90
CA ASP A 40 -13.51 15.56 -1.89
C ASP A 40 -14.24 15.30 -0.57
N SER A 41 -15.06 14.25 -0.50
CA SER A 41 -15.82 13.89 0.68
C SER A 41 -15.02 12.97 1.60
N GLU A 42 -14.90 13.35 2.87
CA GLU A 42 -14.35 12.48 3.91
C GLU A 42 -15.20 11.21 4.15
N GLU A 43 -16.40 11.16 3.60
CA GLU A 43 -17.28 9.97 3.62
C GLU A 43 -16.91 8.92 2.56
N ALA A 44 -15.70 8.94 2.03
CA ALA A 44 -15.16 7.93 1.13
C ALA A 44 -15.07 6.53 1.77
N ASP A 45 -14.98 5.50 0.95
CA ASP A 45 -14.75 4.13 1.41
C ASP A 45 -13.37 3.99 2.05
N ILE A 46 -12.36 4.63 1.44
CA ILE A 46 -10.99 4.71 1.97
C ILE A 46 -10.55 6.17 2.01
N SER A 47 -10.12 6.63 3.19
CA SER A 47 -9.49 7.92 3.38
C SER A 47 -8.00 7.75 3.72
N LEU A 48 -7.13 8.46 3.02
CA LEU A 48 -5.70 8.53 3.32
C LEU A 48 -5.38 9.90 3.89
N ILE A 49 -4.74 9.93 5.06
CA ILE A 49 -4.43 11.16 5.80
C ILE A 49 -2.95 11.19 6.16
N ALA A 50 -2.24 12.17 5.64
CA ALA A 50 -0.88 12.48 6.06
C ALA A 50 -0.95 13.30 7.36
N ASP A 51 -0.69 12.67 8.49
CA ASP A 51 -0.72 13.27 9.83
C ASP A 51 0.71 13.56 10.31
N PRO A 52 1.13 14.82 10.44
CA PRO A 52 2.47 15.18 10.91
C PRO A 52 2.82 14.61 12.30
N ASN A 53 1.82 14.35 13.13
CA ASN A 53 1.97 13.78 14.47
C ASN A 53 1.87 12.25 14.47
N GLY A 54 1.65 11.65 13.30
CA GLY A 54 1.53 10.21 13.14
C GLY A 54 2.84 9.45 13.37
N LEU A 55 2.75 8.13 13.34
CA LEU A 55 3.90 7.24 13.52
C LEU A 55 4.91 7.40 12.38
N ARG A 56 6.20 7.49 12.72
CA ARG A 56 7.29 7.74 11.74
C ARG A 56 7.38 6.66 10.65
N ASP A 57 7.43 5.39 11.05
CA ASP A 57 7.54 4.22 10.16
C ASP A 57 6.39 3.23 10.39
N GLY A 58 5.35 3.68 11.11
CA GLY A 58 4.14 2.94 11.34
C GLY A 58 2.95 3.62 10.68
N TYR A 59 1.79 3.05 10.90
CA TYR A 59 0.53 3.58 10.44
C TYR A 59 -0.60 3.13 11.38
N LYS A 60 -1.71 3.85 11.30
CA LYS A 60 -2.96 3.49 11.97
C LYS A 60 -4.04 3.30 10.92
N ILE A 61 -4.82 2.26 11.06
CA ILE A 61 -6.05 2.04 10.29
C ILE A 61 -7.22 2.14 11.26
N GLU A 62 -8.09 3.11 11.03
CA GLU A 62 -9.38 3.22 11.70
C GLU A 62 -10.41 2.55 10.80
N GLN A 63 -11.14 1.56 11.33
CA GLN A 63 -12.17 0.84 10.59
C GLN A 63 -13.52 1.00 11.26
N SER A 64 -14.51 1.42 10.48
CA SER A 64 -15.91 1.52 10.90
C SER A 64 -16.80 0.89 9.83
N GLY A 65 -17.16 -0.36 10.03
CA GLY A 65 -17.83 -1.15 9.00
C GLY A 65 -16.94 -1.30 7.76
N SER A 66 -17.46 -0.88 6.60
CA SER A 66 -16.70 -0.89 5.34
C SER A 66 -15.76 0.30 5.17
N ARG A 67 -15.88 1.35 6.00
CA ARG A 67 -15.06 2.56 5.88
C ARG A 67 -13.70 2.36 6.54
N LEU A 68 -12.65 2.80 5.85
CA LEU A 68 -11.26 2.72 6.30
C LEU A 68 -10.62 4.10 6.28
N VAL A 69 -9.93 4.46 7.36
CA VAL A 69 -9.09 5.66 7.39
C VAL A 69 -7.65 5.24 7.67
N PHE A 70 -6.75 5.49 6.72
CA PHE A 70 -5.32 5.22 6.85
C PHE A 70 -4.61 6.50 7.29
N ARG A 71 -3.98 6.48 8.46
CA ARG A 71 -3.21 7.60 8.98
C ARG A 71 -1.75 7.23 9.15
N ALA A 72 -0.85 8.07 8.66
CA ALA A 72 0.58 7.94 8.89
C ALA A 72 1.26 9.31 8.79
N ARG A 73 2.48 9.42 9.32
CA ARG A 73 3.24 10.67 9.29
C ARG A 73 3.62 11.14 7.88
N GLY A 74 3.74 10.20 6.92
CA GLY A 74 4.11 10.51 5.55
C GLY A 74 3.85 9.34 4.62
N ILE A 75 4.23 9.51 3.36
CA ILE A 75 3.92 8.60 2.26
C ILE A 75 4.30 7.13 2.56
N ARG A 76 5.46 6.89 3.18
CA ARG A 76 5.94 5.53 3.46
C ARG A 76 4.97 4.74 4.36
N GLY A 77 4.51 5.34 5.45
CA GLY A 77 3.54 4.69 6.33
C GLY A 77 2.20 4.47 5.65
N LEU A 78 1.76 5.40 4.79
CA LEU A 78 0.53 5.24 4.00
C LEU A 78 0.66 4.08 3.00
N ILE A 79 1.82 3.92 2.34
CA ILE A 79 2.06 2.78 1.45
C ILE A 79 2.04 1.45 2.23
N PHE A 80 2.57 1.41 3.45
CA PHE A 80 2.49 0.23 4.30
C PHE A 80 1.04 -0.12 4.68
N ALA A 81 0.21 0.89 4.97
CA ALA A 81 -1.23 0.71 5.21
C ALA A 81 -1.96 0.18 3.97
N ILE A 82 -1.66 0.74 2.80
CA ILE A 82 -2.15 0.24 1.50
C ILE A 82 -1.75 -1.23 1.33
N GLY A 83 -0.49 -1.58 1.56
CA GLY A 83 -0.02 -2.95 1.48
C GLY A 83 -0.76 -3.90 2.43
N MET A 84 -1.10 -3.45 3.65
CA MET A 84 -1.95 -4.23 4.56
C MET A 84 -3.33 -4.48 3.96
N PHE A 85 -3.99 -3.46 3.42
CA PHE A 85 -5.28 -3.59 2.75
C PHE A 85 -5.21 -4.54 1.56
N LEU A 86 -4.25 -4.34 0.64
CA LEU A 86 -4.09 -5.14 -0.57
C LEU A 86 -3.84 -6.64 -0.31
N ARG A 87 -3.26 -7.00 0.82
CA ARG A 87 -3.05 -8.40 1.24
C ARG A 87 -4.28 -9.04 1.88
N LYS A 88 -5.31 -8.24 2.20
CA LYS A 88 -6.51 -8.69 2.91
C LYS A 88 -7.78 -8.60 2.06
N ILE A 89 -7.62 -8.27 0.79
CA ILE A 89 -8.71 -8.27 -0.17
C ILE A 89 -8.69 -9.51 -1.06
N GLU A 90 -9.87 -9.93 -1.45
CA GLU A 90 -10.13 -10.85 -2.56
C GLU A 90 -10.72 -10.04 -3.71
N VAL A 91 -10.33 -10.36 -4.94
CA VAL A 91 -10.84 -9.72 -6.16
C VAL A 91 -11.66 -10.74 -6.95
N SER A 92 -12.87 -10.35 -7.36
CA SER A 92 -13.75 -11.16 -8.21
C SER A 92 -14.38 -10.25 -9.27
N GLY A 93 -13.84 -10.30 -10.49
CA GLY A 93 -14.18 -9.33 -11.54
C GLY A 93 -13.86 -7.91 -11.08
N GLU A 94 -14.84 -7.01 -11.18
CA GLU A 94 -14.72 -5.61 -10.77
C GLU A 94 -14.88 -5.38 -9.25
N LYS A 95 -15.19 -6.42 -8.49
CA LYS A 95 -15.49 -6.33 -7.05
C LYS A 95 -14.28 -6.65 -6.20
N ILE A 96 -14.16 -5.93 -5.11
CA ILE A 96 -13.16 -6.13 -4.07
C ILE A 96 -13.88 -6.50 -2.79
N THR A 97 -13.42 -7.54 -2.12
CA THR A 97 -13.93 -7.94 -0.81
C THR A 97 -12.81 -7.88 0.22
N LEU A 98 -12.93 -7.00 1.21
CA LEU A 98 -12.09 -7.05 2.40
C LEU A 98 -12.51 -8.25 3.25
N THR A 99 -11.61 -9.21 3.44
CA THR A 99 -11.93 -10.53 3.98
C THR A 99 -11.93 -10.58 5.51
N GLN A 100 -11.32 -9.60 6.15
CA GLN A 100 -11.19 -9.50 7.62
C GLN A 100 -11.08 -8.05 8.07
N ASP A 101 -11.27 -7.82 9.36
CA ASP A 101 -10.99 -6.54 10.00
C ASP A 101 -9.47 -6.28 10.00
N ILE A 102 -9.09 -5.04 9.65
CA ILE A 102 -7.71 -4.56 9.61
C ILE A 102 -7.48 -3.31 10.47
N GLY A 103 -8.48 -2.91 11.27
CA GLY A 103 -8.35 -1.79 12.19
C GLY A 103 -7.26 -2.02 13.21
N GLY A 104 -6.46 -1.00 13.50
CA GLY A 104 -5.39 -1.09 14.49
C GLY A 104 -4.23 -0.13 14.26
N GLU A 105 -3.29 -0.13 15.19
CA GLU A 105 -2.04 0.59 15.09
C GLU A 105 -0.89 -0.39 14.84
N TYR A 106 -0.12 -0.11 13.81
CA TYR A 106 0.94 -0.98 13.31
C TYR A 106 2.29 -0.27 13.40
N LYS A 107 3.14 -0.75 14.30
CA LYS A 107 4.53 -0.28 14.47
C LYS A 107 5.51 -1.39 14.09
N PRO A 108 6.54 -1.10 13.31
CA PRO A 108 7.56 -2.09 13.03
C PRO A 108 8.47 -2.28 14.25
N ASP A 109 8.79 -3.53 14.56
CA ASP A 109 9.76 -3.88 15.63
C ASP A 109 11.19 -3.55 15.25
N LYS A 110 11.50 -3.60 13.95
CA LYS A 110 12.84 -3.34 13.42
C LYS A 110 12.91 -2.03 12.66
N ARG A 111 13.96 -1.24 12.94
CA ARG A 111 14.20 0.04 12.26
C ARG A 111 14.52 -0.15 10.77
N ILE A 112 15.32 -1.16 10.43
CA ILE A 112 15.70 -1.50 9.05
C ILE A 112 14.99 -2.81 8.70
N ARG A 113 14.26 -2.78 7.60
CA ARG A 113 13.53 -3.91 7.05
C ARG A 113 13.72 -3.88 5.54
N GLY A 114 14.40 -4.87 5.01
CA GLY A 114 14.75 -4.79 3.62
C GLY A 114 15.15 -6.11 3.00
N HIS A 115 15.53 -6.00 1.76
CA HIS A 115 16.02 -7.10 0.97
C HIS A 115 17.33 -6.70 0.26
N GLN A 116 18.21 -7.68 0.06
CA GLN A 116 19.49 -7.50 -0.62
C GLN A 116 19.46 -8.22 -1.97
N LEU A 117 19.86 -7.52 -3.01
CA LEU A 117 20.06 -8.06 -4.36
C LEU A 117 21.55 -8.07 -4.70
N GLY A 118 21.98 -9.02 -5.52
CA GLY A 118 23.33 -9.02 -6.08
C GLY A 118 24.40 -9.72 -5.23
N TYR A 119 24.05 -10.61 -4.33
CA TYR A 119 25.02 -11.30 -3.44
C TYR A 119 25.55 -12.63 -3.99
N ARG A 120 25.19 -13.03 -5.19
CA ARG A 120 25.55 -14.36 -5.72
C ARG A 120 26.54 -14.27 -6.89
N THR A 121 27.44 -15.24 -6.96
CA THR A 121 28.39 -15.41 -8.08
C THR A 121 27.75 -16.08 -9.30
N THR A 122 26.51 -16.55 -9.20
CA THR A 122 25.77 -17.20 -10.30
C THR A 122 24.62 -16.32 -10.75
N PRO A 123 24.27 -16.28 -12.05
CA PRO A 123 23.13 -15.53 -12.56
C PRO A 123 21.82 -15.87 -11.84
N ASN A 124 21.02 -14.85 -11.62
CA ASN A 124 19.69 -14.94 -11.02
C ASN A 124 18.64 -14.30 -11.94
N SER A 125 17.35 -14.52 -11.64
CA SER A 125 16.26 -13.95 -12.43
C SER A 125 16.32 -12.42 -12.54
N TYR A 126 16.77 -11.73 -11.49
CA TYR A 126 16.88 -10.26 -11.48
C TYR A 126 18.00 -9.73 -12.40
N ASP A 127 18.94 -10.55 -12.85
CA ASP A 127 19.96 -10.13 -13.83
C ASP A 127 19.35 -9.91 -15.23
N ALA A 128 18.18 -10.50 -15.48
CA ALA A 128 17.42 -10.34 -16.72
C ALA A 128 16.27 -9.34 -16.60
N TRP A 129 16.09 -8.71 -15.43
CA TRP A 129 15.01 -7.75 -15.19
C TRP A 129 15.25 -6.44 -15.93
N ASP A 130 14.17 -5.91 -16.50
CA ASP A 130 14.14 -4.57 -17.00
C ASP A 130 13.77 -3.54 -15.87
N LEU A 131 13.64 -2.28 -16.24
CA LEU A 131 13.32 -1.22 -15.29
C LEU A 131 11.93 -1.42 -14.63
N GLU A 132 10.96 -1.95 -15.38
CA GLU A 132 9.60 -2.17 -14.86
C GLU A 132 9.56 -3.34 -13.87
N ASP A 133 10.34 -4.40 -14.12
CA ASP A 133 10.50 -5.52 -13.19
C ASP A 133 11.07 -5.04 -11.84
N TYR A 134 12.13 -4.22 -11.86
CA TYR A 134 12.70 -3.63 -10.66
C TYR A 134 11.70 -2.73 -9.94
N ARG A 135 10.99 -1.89 -10.69
CA ARG A 135 9.98 -1.00 -10.13
C ARG A 135 8.87 -1.79 -9.44
N ARG A 136 8.35 -2.83 -10.09
CA ARG A 136 7.33 -3.71 -9.52
C ARG A 136 7.85 -4.39 -8.24
N TYR A 137 9.04 -4.93 -8.30
CA TYR A 137 9.67 -5.58 -7.16
C TYR A 137 9.83 -4.65 -5.94
N TYR A 138 10.33 -3.43 -6.14
CA TYR A 138 10.46 -2.47 -5.04
C TYR A 138 9.11 -2.06 -4.47
N LEU A 139 8.12 -1.87 -5.31
CA LEU A 139 6.77 -1.54 -4.87
C LEU A 139 6.16 -2.68 -4.04
N ASP A 140 6.33 -3.93 -4.46
CA ASP A 140 5.88 -5.08 -3.68
C ASP A 140 6.59 -5.18 -2.33
N LEU A 141 7.89 -4.96 -2.27
CA LEU A 141 8.62 -4.90 -0.99
C LEU A 141 8.08 -3.81 -0.07
N MET A 142 7.77 -2.62 -0.59
CA MET A 142 7.15 -1.55 0.18
C MET A 142 5.77 -1.95 0.70
N PHE A 143 4.94 -2.60 -0.09
CA PHE A 143 3.63 -3.11 0.35
C PHE A 143 3.76 -4.18 1.46
N PHE A 144 4.89 -4.87 1.57
CA PHE A 144 5.20 -5.77 2.67
C PHE A 144 5.90 -5.07 3.86
N GLY A 145 6.06 -3.75 3.82
CA GLY A 145 6.60 -2.96 4.92
C GLY A 145 8.12 -2.81 4.91
N CYS A 146 8.79 -3.16 3.80
CA CYS A 146 10.22 -2.90 3.63
C CYS A 146 10.49 -1.41 3.43
N ASN A 147 11.57 -0.93 4.02
CA ASN A 147 12.01 0.47 3.92
C ASN A 147 13.43 0.62 3.37
N THR A 148 14.06 -0.48 3.01
CA THR A 148 15.45 -0.51 2.53
C THR A 148 15.59 -1.61 1.48
N VAL A 149 16.31 -1.31 0.41
CA VAL A 149 16.81 -2.30 -0.54
C VAL A 149 18.31 -2.06 -0.70
N GLU A 150 19.10 -3.10 -0.56
CA GLU A 150 20.51 -3.08 -0.86
C GLU A 150 20.74 -3.72 -2.22
N HIS A 151 21.38 -2.99 -3.11
CA HIS A 151 21.77 -3.48 -4.42
C HIS A 151 23.28 -3.52 -4.51
N ILE A 152 23.87 -4.69 -4.66
CA ILE A 152 25.32 -4.86 -4.83
C ILE A 152 25.58 -5.02 -6.32
N PRO A 153 26.13 -3.99 -7.00
CA PRO A 153 26.53 -4.14 -8.40
C PRO A 153 27.72 -5.09 -8.50
N TYR A 154 27.80 -5.82 -9.57
CA TYR A 154 28.98 -6.59 -9.94
C TYR A 154 30.12 -5.69 -10.41
#